data_e4338a1159df8333bca778dd19be7ec3
#
_entry.id   e4338a1159df8333bca778dd19be7ec3
#
_cell.length_a   1.000
_cell.length_b   1.000
_cell.length_c   1.000
_cell.angle_alpha   90.00
_cell.angle_beta   90.00
_cell.angle_gamma   90.00
#
_symmetry.space_group_name_H-M   'P 1'
#
loop_
_entity.id
_entity.type
_entity.pdbx_description
1 polymer ?
#
loop_
_entity_poly.entity_id
_entity_poly.type
_entity_poly.pdbx_seq_one_letter_code
_entity_poly.pdbx_strand_id
1 'polypeptide(L)'
;MGVPLAVASAQAGFSVLGVDVDENKVEQISRGVCYVEDKYSEELLPSLVSSGKIKAFTKMSEAVPRSDIAIICVPTPLKKDGDPDLSFLKSVAKSLSGLLTDYKLIVVESTSYPGTTQEVFRPLLERGGKTAGKDFALVYSPERIDYGNASFGVRSIPKVVGGVDEESTRLGAAFYTAILQAKVVTVSGPSVAEATKMLENVFRYVNIALVNELAVLHEILGVDFIEAIDAAATKPFGFMAHYPGPGVGGHCIPKDPFYLVYKAKEAGFPLRMVSTAEAVNNGMPKHTVDRLLGVLRKVKKNPRRVKVALWGL
;
A
#
# COMPACT_ATOMS: atom_id res chain seq x y z
N MET A 1 -3.01 -3.34 7.23
CA MET A 1 -2.25 -4.36 6.44
C MET A 1 -1.95 -5.60 7.28
N GLY A 2 -1.30 -5.48 8.44
CA GLY A 2 -0.88 -6.65 9.23
C GLY A 2 -2.00 -7.58 9.69
N VAL A 3 -3.17 -7.07 10.09
CA VAL A 3 -4.26 -7.88 10.64
C VAL A 3 -4.83 -8.88 9.61
N PRO A 4 -5.21 -8.49 8.37
CA PRO A 4 -5.71 -9.44 7.38
C PRO A 4 -4.68 -10.53 7.03
N LEU A 5 -3.40 -10.17 6.95
CA LEU A 5 -2.33 -11.13 6.70
C LEU A 5 -2.12 -12.09 7.89
N ALA A 6 -2.19 -11.57 9.13
CA ALA A 6 -2.12 -12.37 10.34
C ALA A 6 -3.25 -13.41 10.40
N VAL A 7 -4.48 -13.00 10.07
CA VAL A 7 -5.64 -13.89 10.01
C VAL A 7 -5.48 -14.94 8.91
N ALA A 8 -5.05 -14.55 7.70
CA ALA A 8 -4.81 -15.49 6.61
C ALA A 8 -3.72 -16.52 6.96
N SER A 9 -2.63 -16.08 7.60
CA SER A 9 -1.56 -16.96 8.07
C SER A 9 -2.02 -17.93 9.14
N ALA A 10 -2.80 -17.46 10.12
CA ALA A 10 -3.33 -18.32 11.18
C ALA A 10 -4.33 -19.35 10.66
N GLN A 11 -5.15 -18.98 9.69
CA GLN A 11 -6.07 -19.89 8.97
C GLN A 11 -5.32 -20.98 8.18
N ALA A 12 -4.15 -20.64 7.63
CA ALA A 12 -3.30 -21.61 6.95
C ALA A 12 -2.50 -22.52 7.92
N GLY A 13 -2.70 -22.37 9.24
CA GLY A 13 -2.10 -23.24 10.25
C GLY A 13 -0.89 -22.66 10.96
N PHE A 14 -0.42 -21.48 10.59
CA PHE A 14 0.70 -20.82 11.29
C PHE A 14 0.27 -20.30 12.67
N SER A 15 1.23 -20.29 13.63
CA SER A 15 1.10 -19.53 14.87
C SER A 15 1.59 -18.10 14.63
N VAL A 16 0.76 -17.11 14.91
CA VAL A 16 1.05 -15.71 14.60
C VAL A 16 1.30 -14.90 15.88
N LEU A 17 2.42 -14.19 15.90
CA LEU A 17 2.81 -13.27 16.97
C LEU A 17 2.80 -11.84 16.38
N GLY A 18 1.70 -11.12 16.56
CA GLY A 18 1.58 -9.72 16.15
C GLY A 18 2.38 -8.81 17.07
N VAL A 19 3.06 -7.81 16.50
CA VAL A 19 3.75 -6.77 17.27
C VAL A 19 3.35 -5.40 16.77
N ASP A 20 2.86 -4.55 17.66
CA ASP A 20 2.62 -3.12 17.39
C ASP A 20 3.07 -2.30 18.60
N VAL A 21 3.61 -1.11 18.37
CA VAL A 21 4.01 -0.18 19.45
C VAL A 21 2.80 0.50 20.12
N ASP A 22 1.64 0.45 19.49
CA ASP A 22 0.38 0.99 19.99
C ASP A 22 -0.29 -0.03 20.93
N GLU A 23 -0.23 0.23 22.23
CA GLU A 23 -0.81 -0.63 23.26
C GLU A 23 -2.32 -0.85 23.08
N ASN A 24 -3.06 0.16 22.58
CA ASN A 24 -4.50 0.04 22.34
C ASN A 24 -4.79 -0.98 21.23
N LYS A 25 -4.00 -0.98 20.15
CA LYS A 25 -4.14 -1.99 19.08
C LYS A 25 -3.81 -3.39 19.58
N VAL A 26 -2.74 -3.52 20.36
CA VAL A 26 -2.35 -4.79 20.96
C VAL A 26 -3.44 -5.32 21.88
N GLU A 27 -4.05 -4.46 22.71
CA GLU A 27 -5.16 -4.83 23.59
C GLU A 27 -6.41 -5.26 22.79
N GLN A 28 -6.79 -4.49 21.75
CA GLN A 28 -7.92 -4.84 20.90
C GLN A 28 -7.72 -6.22 20.26
N ILE A 29 -6.58 -6.46 19.63
CA ILE A 29 -6.27 -7.76 19.02
C ILE A 29 -6.29 -8.87 20.07
N SER A 30 -5.72 -8.66 21.26
CA SER A 30 -5.69 -9.63 22.35
C SER A 30 -7.09 -10.01 22.87
N ARG A 31 -8.06 -9.12 22.69
CA ARG A 31 -9.48 -9.35 22.97
C ARG A 31 -10.26 -9.94 21.79
N GLY A 32 -9.61 -10.16 20.65
CA GLY A 32 -10.27 -10.61 19.41
C GLY A 32 -11.05 -9.51 18.69
N VAL A 33 -10.78 -8.23 18.99
CA VAL A 33 -11.46 -7.10 18.35
C VAL A 33 -10.65 -6.63 17.14
N CYS A 34 -11.26 -6.69 15.96
CA CYS A 34 -10.66 -6.19 14.72
C CYS A 34 -10.88 -4.68 14.61
N TYR A 35 -9.80 -3.91 14.50
CA TYR A 35 -9.85 -2.45 14.33
C TYR A 35 -9.70 -1.99 12.87
N VAL A 36 -9.64 -2.94 11.93
CA VAL A 36 -9.59 -2.65 10.50
C VAL A 36 -10.90 -3.07 9.84
N GLU A 37 -11.34 -2.32 8.84
CA GLU A 37 -12.54 -2.63 8.05
C GLU A 37 -12.26 -3.76 7.06
N ASP A 38 -12.22 -4.99 7.56
CA ASP A 38 -12.06 -6.21 6.78
C ASP A 38 -12.95 -7.31 7.34
N LYS A 39 -14.08 -7.56 6.69
CA LYS A 39 -15.10 -8.53 7.13
C LYS A 39 -14.53 -9.92 7.42
N TYR A 40 -13.58 -10.36 6.61
CA TYR A 40 -12.93 -11.65 6.81
C TYR A 40 -12.15 -11.71 8.13
N SER A 41 -11.39 -10.64 8.43
CA SER A 41 -10.68 -10.52 9.69
C SER A 41 -11.62 -10.34 10.89
N GLU A 42 -12.68 -9.55 10.76
CA GLU A 42 -13.68 -9.34 11.80
C GLU A 42 -14.34 -10.65 12.24
N GLU A 43 -14.67 -11.50 11.28
CA GLU A 43 -15.33 -12.79 11.54
C GLU A 43 -14.40 -13.81 12.22
N LEU A 44 -13.15 -13.90 11.80
CA LEU A 44 -12.25 -14.99 12.19
C LEU A 44 -11.35 -14.66 13.38
N LEU A 45 -10.98 -13.39 13.56
CA LEU A 45 -10.03 -12.97 14.60
C LEU A 45 -10.41 -13.43 16.00
N PRO A 46 -11.69 -13.35 16.47
CA PRO A 46 -12.06 -13.77 17.81
C PRO A 46 -11.73 -15.24 18.09
N SER A 47 -12.04 -16.13 17.16
CA SER A 47 -11.78 -17.57 17.28
C SER A 47 -10.29 -17.91 17.23
N LEU A 48 -9.51 -17.19 16.38
CA LEU A 48 -8.08 -17.40 16.25
C LEU A 48 -7.31 -16.91 17.49
N VAL A 49 -7.77 -15.86 18.14
CA VAL A 49 -7.21 -15.37 19.40
C VAL A 49 -7.58 -16.32 20.54
N SER A 50 -8.85 -16.72 20.69
CA SER A 50 -9.30 -17.62 21.75
C SER A 50 -8.64 -19.00 21.68
N SER A 51 -8.33 -19.50 20.49
CA SER A 51 -7.58 -20.74 20.29
C SER A 51 -6.05 -20.58 20.46
N GLY A 52 -5.56 -19.36 20.73
CA GLY A 52 -4.13 -19.07 20.91
C GLY A 52 -3.30 -19.08 19.61
N LYS A 53 -3.96 -19.15 18.46
CA LYS A 53 -3.29 -19.09 17.14
C LYS A 53 -2.73 -17.70 16.80
N ILE A 54 -3.38 -16.65 17.31
CA ILE A 54 -2.90 -15.26 17.21
C ILE A 54 -2.68 -14.74 18.63
N LYS A 55 -1.51 -14.14 18.86
CA LYS A 55 -1.15 -13.41 20.08
C LYS A 55 -0.57 -12.05 19.69
N ALA A 56 -0.76 -11.04 20.52
CA ALA A 56 -0.24 -9.69 20.28
C ALA A 56 0.70 -9.24 21.40
N PHE A 57 1.72 -8.46 21.04
CA PHE A 57 2.79 -7.98 21.92
C PHE A 57 3.16 -6.53 21.57
N THR A 58 3.68 -5.80 22.55
CA THR A 58 4.21 -4.46 22.32
C THR A 58 5.72 -4.46 22.02
N LYS A 59 6.42 -5.55 22.31
CA LYS A 59 7.89 -5.65 22.18
C LYS A 59 8.29 -6.74 21.20
N MET A 60 9.13 -6.38 20.23
CA MET A 60 9.69 -7.33 19.26
C MET A 60 10.51 -8.46 19.94
N SER A 61 11.18 -8.16 21.06
CA SER A 61 11.98 -9.13 21.82
C SER A 61 11.14 -10.29 22.38
N GLU A 62 9.83 -10.14 22.51
CA GLU A 62 8.92 -11.19 22.97
C GLU A 62 8.45 -12.11 21.84
N ALA A 63 8.47 -11.64 20.60
CA ALA A 63 7.96 -12.35 19.44
C ALA A 63 9.05 -12.89 18.52
N VAL A 64 10.01 -12.06 18.12
CA VAL A 64 11.00 -12.37 17.07
C VAL A 64 11.86 -13.60 17.40
N PRO A 65 12.40 -13.81 18.62
CA PRO A 65 13.21 -15.00 18.91
C PRO A 65 12.44 -16.32 18.76
N ARG A 66 11.10 -16.27 18.82
CA ARG A 66 10.22 -17.45 18.74
C ARG A 66 9.57 -17.61 17.36
N SER A 67 9.98 -16.80 16.38
CA SER A 67 9.36 -16.78 15.05
C SER A 67 10.36 -17.24 14.00
N ASP A 68 9.90 -18.02 13.03
CA ASP A 68 10.69 -18.43 11.85
C ASP A 68 10.58 -17.42 10.72
N ILE A 69 9.48 -16.66 10.69
CA ILE A 69 9.16 -15.68 9.66
C ILE A 69 8.85 -14.34 10.32
N ALA A 70 9.48 -13.27 9.87
CA ALA A 70 9.19 -11.89 10.30
C ALA A 70 8.68 -11.08 9.11
N ILE A 71 7.45 -10.55 9.22
CA ILE A 71 6.81 -9.74 8.17
C ILE A 71 6.66 -8.31 8.66
N ILE A 72 7.17 -7.37 7.88
CA ILE A 72 7.22 -5.96 8.24
C ILE A 72 6.15 -5.19 7.48
N CYS A 73 5.13 -4.69 8.20
CA CYS A 73 3.98 -3.94 7.68
C CYS A 73 3.86 -2.55 8.31
N VAL A 74 4.98 -1.92 8.67
CA VAL A 74 4.96 -0.60 9.31
C VAL A 74 4.59 0.51 8.33
N PRO A 75 3.99 1.63 8.84
CA PRO A 75 3.69 2.77 8.00
C PRO A 75 4.96 3.40 7.39
N THR A 76 4.79 3.93 6.19
CA THR A 76 5.82 4.69 5.47
C THR A 76 5.17 5.98 4.95
N PRO A 77 4.97 7.02 5.80
CA PRO A 77 4.35 8.27 5.39
C PRO A 77 5.30 9.13 4.55
N LEU A 78 4.79 10.22 3.98
CA LEU A 78 5.62 11.31 3.47
C LEU A 78 5.90 12.30 4.58
N LYS A 79 7.09 12.87 4.60
CA LYS A 79 7.46 14.02 5.41
C LYS A 79 6.77 15.29 4.90
N LYS A 80 6.91 16.40 5.64
CA LYS A 80 6.33 17.71 5.27
C LYS A 80 6.89 18.28 3.95
N ASP A 81 8.13 17.91 3.61
CA ASP A 81 8.81 18.29 2.37
C ASP A 81 8.45 17.39 1.17
N GLY A 82 7.61 16.38 1.39
CA GLY A 82 7.19 15.41 0.38
C GLY A 82 8.12 14.21 0.22
N ASP A 83 9.24 14.17 0.90
CA ASP A 83 10.16 13.03 0.85
C ASP A 83 9.62 11.82 1.66
N PRO A 84 9.96 10.58 1.28
CA PRO A 84 9.59 9.39 2.03
C PRO A 84 10.14 9.38 3.46
N ASP A 85 9.29 9.07 4.44
CA ASP A 85 9.73 8.82 5.80
C ASP A 85 9.92 7.32 6.04
N LEU A 86 11.16 6.89 6.01
CA LEU A 86 11.55 5.51 6.30
C LEU A 86 11.95 5.28 7.76
N SER A 87 11.68 6.21 8.67
CA SER A 87 12.10 6.13 10.08
C SER A 87 11.57 4.87 10.77
N PHE A 88 10.30 4.53 10.58
CA PHE A 88 9.71 3.32 11.14
C PHE A 88 10.37 2.06 10.59
N LEU A 89 10.56 1.98 9.28
CA LEU A 89 11.22 0.87 8.62
C LEU A 89 12.67 0.69 9.12
N LYS A 90 13.42 1.80 9.22
CA LYS A 90 14.79 1.82 9.76
C LYS A 90 14.82 1.40 11.24
N SER A 91 13.84 1.81 12.04
CA SER A 91 13.73 1.43 13.45
C SER A 91 13.51 -0.08 13.59
N VAL A 92 12.60 -0.65 12.80
CA VAL A 92 12.36 -2.11 12.78
C VAL A 92 13.61 -2.87 12.37
N ALA A 93 14.30 -2.44 11.30
CA ALA A 93 15.55 -3.10 10.85
C ALA A 93 16.61 -3.12 11.95
N LYS A 94 16.81 -2.00 12.66
CA LYS A 94 17.78 -1.91 13.77
C LYS A 94 17.39 -2.83 14.93
N SER A 95 16.11 -2.88 15.29
CA SER A 95 15.64 -3.76 16.37
C SER A 95 15.74 -5.23 16.00
N LEU A 96 15.39 -5.59 14.76
CA LEU A 96 15.54 -6.95 14.24
C LEU A 96 16.98 -7.41 14.23
N SER A 97 17.95 -6.56 13.85
CA SER A 97 19.36 -6.95 13.73
C SER A 97 19.93 -7.56 14.99
N GLY A 98 19.48 -7.11 16.19
CA GLY A 98 19.89 -7.66 17.48
C GLY A 98 19.10 -8.89 17.95
N LEU A 99 18.04 -9.27 17.23
CA LEU A 99 17.12 -10.36 17.61
C LEU A 99 17.19 -11.58 16.69
N LEU A 100 18.00 -11.53 15.64
CA LEU A 100 18.18 -12.64 14.69
C LEU A 100 19.10 -13.69 15.30
N THR A 101 18.54 -14.76 15.87
CA THR A 101 19.30 -15.89 16.46
C THR A 101 19.52 -17.01 15.46
N ASP A 102 18.45 -17.47 14.82
CA ASP A 102 18.43 -18.57 13.87
C ASP A 102 18.13 -18.09 12.47
N TYR A 103 18.23 -18.99 11.47
CA TYR A 103 17.84 -18.67 10.11
C TYR A 103 16.35 -18.33 10.04
N LYS A 104 16.03 -17.15 9.53
CA LYS A 104 14.66 -16.63 9.42
C LYS A 104 14.37 -16.13 8.02
N LEU A 105 13.09 -16.21 7.64
CA LEU A 105 12.58 -15.47 6.48
C LEU A 105 12.14 -14.08 6.94
N ILE A 106 12.72 -13.04 6.38
CA ILE A 106 12.35 -11.65 6.62
C ILE A 106 11.67 -11.11 5.36
N VAL A 107 10.43 -10.65 5.50
CA VAL A 107 9.63 -10.10 4.40
C VAL A 107 9.31 -8.64 4.70
N VAL A 108 9.65 -7.76 3.78
CA VAL A 108 9.24 -6.35 3.81
C VAL A 108 8.01 -6.18 2.92
N GLU A 109 6.87 -5.80 3.52
CA GLU A 109 5.63 -5.45 2.79
C GLU A 109 5.36 -3.93 2.79
N SER A 110 6.02 -3.19 3.68
CA SER A 110 5.87 -1.73 3.74
C SER A 110 6.20 -1.08 2.41
N THR A 111 5.33 -0.19 1.95
CA THR A 111 5.52 0.54 0.69
C THR A 111 6.85 1.30 0.69
N SER A 112 7.61 1.17 -0.40
CA SER A 112 8.93 1.78 -0.53
C SER A 112 9.27 2.03 -2.01
N TYR A 113 10.33 2.81 -2.26
CA TYR A 113 10.87 3.01 -3.61
C TYR A 113 11.87 1.90 -3.99
N PRO A 114 12.10 1.66 -5.30
CA PRO A 114 13.05 0.68 -5.77
C PRO A 114 14.45 0.88 -5.18
N GLY A 115 15.00 -0.18 -4.59
CA GLY A 115 16.29 -0.19 -3.89
C GLY A 115 16.18 -0.08 -2.37
N THR A 116 15.04 0.29 -1.79
CA THR A 116 14.90 0.48 -0.34
C THR A 116 15.29 -0.77 0.45
N THR A 117 14.83 -1.94 0.02
CA THR A 117 15.15 -3.21 0.73
C THR A 117 16.64 -3.50 0.72
N GLN A 118 17.32 -3.31 -0.41
CA GLN A 118 18.73 -3.63 -0.56
C GLN A 118 19.68 -2.53 -0.05
N GLU A 119 19.34 -1.25 -0.28
CA GLU A 119 20.22 -0.12 0.01
C GLU A 119 20.00 0.46 1.40
N VAL A 120 18.80 0.32 1.97
CA VAL A 120 18.44 0.92 3.26
C VAL A 120 18.19 -0.13 4.34
N PHE A 121 17.30 -1.10 4.07
CA PHE A 121 16.84 -2.05 5.08
C PHE A 121 17.89 -3.12 5.36
N ARG A 122 18.42 -3.78 4.33
CA ARG A 122 19.44 -4.83 4.42
C ARG A 122 20.70 -4.39 5.20
N PRO A 123 21.36 -3.24 4.91
CA PRO A 123 22.56 -2.85 5.65
C PRO A 123 22.31 -2.61 7.14
N LEU A 124 21.08 -2.24 7.53
CA LEU A 124 20.73 -2.08 8.94
C LEU A 124 20.53 -3.42 9.65
N LEU A 125 19.96 -4.41 8.96
CA LEU A 125 19.85 -5.78 9.48
C LEU A 125 21.23 -6.42 9.68
N GLU A 126 22.13 -6.24 8.74
CA GLU A 126 23.46 -6.85 8.72
C GLU A 126 24.40 -6.28 9.80
N ARG A 127 24.06 -5.13 10.43
CA ARG A 127 24.81 -4.58 11.59
C ARG A 127 24.88 -5.52 12.79
N GLY A 128 23.96 -6.47 12.92
CA GLY A 128 23.99 -7.53 13.92
C GLY A 128 25.01 -8.65 13.65
N GLY A 129 25.85 -8.51 12.61
CA GLY A 129 26.85 -9.51 12.21
C GLY A 129 26.30 -10.68 11.41
N LYS A 130 25.04 -10.62 11.00
CA LYS A 130 24.37 -11.60 10.12
C LYS A 130 24.35 -11.08 8.70
N THR A 131 24.32 -11.96 7.70
CA THR A 131 24.38 -11.64 6.26
C THR A 131 23.12 -12.17 5.57
N ALA A 132 22.45 -11.32 4.80
CA ALA A 132 21.30 -11.72 3.98
C ALA A 132 21.71 -12.71 2.90
N GLY A 133 20.89 -13.73 2.68
CA GLY A 133 21.15 -14.83 1.75
C GLY A 133 21.99 -15.96 2.38
N LYS A 134 22.65 -15.71 3.50
CA LYS A 134 23.45 -16.70 4.21
C LYS A 134 22.88 -17.07 5.59
N ASP A 135 22.64 -16.06 6.43
CA ASP A 135 22.17 -16.23 7.80
C ASP A 135 20.68 -15.96 7.96
N PHE A 136 20.05 -15.32 6.98
CA PHE A 136 18.61 -15.11 6.86
C PHE A 136 18.21 -14.89 5.41
N ALA A 137 16.98 -15.26 5.06
CA ALA A 137 16.38 -14.92 3.80
C ALA A 137 15.76 -13.51 3.89
N LEU A 138 15.92 -12.69 2.85
CA LEU A 138 15.33 -11.34 2.79
C LEU A 138 14.54 -11.17 1.50
N VAL A 139 13.29 -10.77 1.64
CA VAL A 139 12.32 -10.65 0.55
C VAL A 139 11.59 -9.31 0.64
N TYR A 140 11.27 -8.73 -0.49
CA TYR A 140 10.24 -7.72 -0.61
C TYR A 140 9.00 -8.29 -1.31
N SER A 141 7.82 -7.99 -0.75
CA SER A 141 6.55 -8.39 -1.34
C SER A 141 5.51 -7.31 -1.11
N PRO A 142 5.16 -6.50 -2.13
CA PRO A 142 4.27 -5.37 -1.95
C PRO A 142 2.86 -5.79 -1.54
N GLU A 143 2.23 -4.99 -0.67
CA GLU A 143 0.80 -5.06 -0.45
C GLU A 143 0.06 -4.37 -1.60
N ARG A 144 -0.97 -5.07 -2.16
CA ARG A 144 -1.72 -4.64 -3.34
C ARG A 144 -3.22 -4.55 -3.11
N ILE A 145 -3.69 -4.68 -1.86
CA ILE A 145 -5.10 -4.57 -1.51
C ILE A 145 -5.59 -3.14 -1.73
N ASP A 146 -6.79 -3.03 -2.32
CA ASP A 146 -7.55 -1.79 -2.39
C ASP A 146 -8.66 -1.87 -1.33
N TYR A 147 -8.44 -1.22 -0.19
CA TYR A 147 -9.41 -1.18 0.91
C TYR A 147 -10.71 -0.52 0.42
N GLY A 148 -11.84 -1.19 0.61
CA GLY A 148 -13.13 -0.79 0.06
C GLY A 148 -13.54 -1.55 -1.20
N ASN A 149 -12.65 -2.33 -1.81
CA ASN A 149 -13.01 -3.22 -2.91
C ASN A 149 -13.58 -4.55 -2.36
N ALA A 150 -14.89 -4.70 -2.41
CA ALA A 150 -15.57 -5.89 -1.90
C ALA A 150 -15.27 -7.18 -2.70
N SER A 151 -14.73 -7.07 -3.92
CA SER A 151 -14.49 -8.21 -4.80
C SER A 151 -13.11 -8.85 -4.60
N PHE A 152 -12.14 -8.12 -4.05
CA PHE A 152 -10.75 -8.57 -3.95
C PHE A 152 -10.18 -8.35 -2.54
N GLY A 153 -10.10 -9.41 -1.76
CA GLY A 153 -9.44 -9.42 -0.44
C GLY A 153 -7.99 -9.93 -0.50
N VAL A 154 -7.32 -9.95 0.66
CA VAL A 154 -5.91 -10.36 0.80
C VAL A 154 -5.58 -11.70 0.14
N ARG A 155 -6.52 -12.65 0.17
CA ARG A 155 -6.32 -14.02 -0.32
C ARG A 155 -6.49 -14.17 -1.83
N SER A 156 -7.15 -13.24 -2.52
CA SER A 156 -7.53 -13.35 -3.93
C SER A 156 -6.64 -12.54 -4.88
N ILE A 157 -5.87 -11.59 -4.35
CA ILE A 157 -4.97 -10.75 -5.17
C ILE A 157 -3.64 -11.47 -5.37
N PRO A 158 -3.18 -11.65 -6.62
CA PRO A 158 -1.86 -12.24 -6.89
C PRO A 158 -0.75 -11.48 -6.16
N LYS A 159 0.14 -12.21 -5.49
CA LYS A 159 1.24 -11.63 -4.73
C LYS A 159 2.52 -11.62 -5.56
N VAL A 160 3.29 -10.53 -5.49
CA VAL A 160 4.59 -10.41 -6.15
C VAL A 160 5.68 -10.62 -5.10
N VAL A 161 6.70 -11.41 -5.39
CA VAL A 161 7.77 -11.78 -4.46
C VAL A 161 9.14 -11.65 -5.12
N GLY A 162 10.01 -10.83 -4.54
CA GLY A 162 11.40 -10.67 -4.96
C GLY A 162 12.37 -10.78 -3.78
N GLY A 163 13.24 -11.78 -3.77
CA GLY A 163 14.26 -11.99 -2.75
C GLY A 163 15.62 -11.42 -3.15
N VAL A 164 16.50 -11.26 -2.19
CA VAL A 164 17.89 -10.83 -2.43
C VAL A 164 18.72 -11.88 -3.17
N ASP A 165 18.26 -13.12 -3.17
CA ASP A 165 18.78 -14.25 -3.91
C ASP A 165 17.63 -15.23 -4.28
N GLU A 166 17.99 -16.30 -4.99
CA GLU A 166 17.02 -17.31 -5.47
C GLU A 166 16.37 -18.07 -4.29
N GLU A 167 17.12 -18.42 -3.27
CA GLU A 167 16.62 -19.14 -2.09
C GLU A 167 15.65 -18.25 -1.28
N SER A 168 15.99 -16.98 -1.07
CA SER A 168 15.09 -16.02 -0.44
C SER A 168 13.78 -15.90 -1.22
N THR A 169 13.88 -15.80 -2.56
CA THR A 169 12.69 -15.73 -3.44
C THR A 169 11.83 -16.98 -3.31
N ARG A 170 12.46 -18.17 -3.32
CA ARG A 170 11.79 -19.47 -3.18
C ARG A 170 11.06 -19.59 -1.84
N LEU A 171 11.70 -19.22 -0.75
CA LEU A 171 11.11 -19.26 0.60
C LEU A 171 9.93 -18.27 0.75
N GLY A 172 10.09 -17.05 0.26
CA GLY A 172 9.01 -16.07 0.24
C GLY A 172 7.83 -16.53 -0.59
N ALA A 173 8.07 -17.10 -1.77
CA ALA A 173 7.03 -17.62 -2.63
C ALA A 173 6.31 -18.83 -1.98
N ALA A 174 7.03 -19.73 -1.34
CA ALA A 174 6.45 -20.87 -0.63
C ALA A 174 5.54 -20.41 0.52
N PHE A 175 5.98 -19.42 1.31
CA PHE A 175 5.16 -18.85 2.38
C PHE A 175 3.85 -18.28 1.84
N TYR A 176 3.89 -17.40 0.83
CA TYR A 176 2.67 -16.80 0.28
C TYR A 176 1.78 -17.83 -0.41
N THR A 177 2.35 -18.84 -1.06
CA THR A 177 1.56 -19.93 -1.64
C THR A 177 0.80 -20.73 -0.56
N ALA A 178 1.38 -20.88 0.60
CA ALA A 178 0.72 -21.58 1.72
C ALA A 178 -0.46 -20.80 2.32
N ILE A 179 -0.43 -19.47 2.29
CA ILE A 179 -1.44 -18.63 2.98
C ILE A 179 -2.47 -18.01 2.03
N LEU A 180 -2.19 -17.92 0.73
CA LEU A 180 -3.06 -17.27 -0.26
C LEU A 180 -3.73 -18.31 -1.18
N GLN A 181 -4.89 -17.93 -1.71
CA GLN A 181 -5.57 -18.69 -2.77
C GLN A 181 -5.20 -18.16 -4.17
N ALA A 182 -4.49 -17.03 -4.22
CA ALA A 182 -4.09 -16.36 -5.44
C ALA A 182 -2.70 -16.83 -5.92
N LYS A 183 -2.41 -16.58 -7.19
CA LYS A 183 -1.10 -16.85 -7.80
C LYS A 183 -0.01 -16.04 -7.10
N VAL A 184 1.13 -16.67 -6.82
CA VAL A 184 2.36 -16.00 -6.44
C VAL A 184 3.26 -15.84 -7.66
N VAL A 185 3.70 -14.62 -7.93
CA VAL A 185 4.56 -14.27 -9.06
C VAL A 185 5.93 -13.90 -8.51
N THR A 186 6.93 -14.67 -8.85
CA THR A 186 8.33 -14.39 -8.50
C THR A 186 8.97 -13.44 -9.50
N VAL A 187 9.80 -12.53 -9.00
CA VAL A 187 10.58 -11.59 -9.81
C VAL A 187 12.06 -11.67 -9.42
N SER A 188 12.94 -11.11 -10.23
CA SER A 188 14.39 -11.26 -10.13
C SER A 188 15.04 -10.63 -8.90
N GLY A 189 14.30 -9.84 -8.12
CA GLY A 189 14.81 -9.26 -6.88
C GLY A 189 13.88 -8.25 -6.23
N PRO A 190 14.23 -7.78 -5.02
CA PRO A 190 13.40 -6.85 -4.25
C PRO A 190 13.09 -5.56 -5.01
N SER A 191 14.07 -4.98 -5.71
CA SER A 191 13.87 -3.72 -6.44
C SER A 191 12.85 -3.83 -7.58
N VAL A 192 12.72 -5.00 -8.23
CA VAL A 192 11.68 -5.24 -9.23
C VAL A 192 10.30 -5.33 -8.58
N ALA A 193 10.20 -6.00 -7.44
CA ALA A 193 8.94 -6.07 -6.69
C ALA A 193 8.51 -4.71 -6.14
N GLU A 194 9.45 -3.88 -5.66
CA GLU A 194 9.23 -2.48 -5.26
C GLU A 194 8.75 -1.64 -6.46
N ALA A 195 9.43 -1.76 -7.61
CA ALA A 195 9.06 -1.07 -8.84
C ALA A 195 7.67 -1.46 -9.34
N THR A 196 7.25 -2.72 -9.18
CA THR A 196 5.91 -3.19 -9.56
C THR A 196 4.84 -2.39 -8.82
N LYS A 197 4.97 -2.23 -7.49
CA LYS A 197 4.02 -1.44 -6.69
C LYS A 197 3.98 0.03 -7.14
N MET A 198 5.14 0.61 -7.37
CA MET A 198 5.24 2.00 -7.83
C MET A 198 4.61 2.18 -9.21
N LEU A 199 4.85 1.26 -10.14
CA LEU A 199 4.27 1.30 -11.48
C LEU A 199 2.73 1.26 -11.43
N GLU A 200 2.14 0.37 -10.64
CA GLU A 200 0.68 0.25 -10.49
C GLU A 200 0.07 1.57 -9.99
N ASN A 201 0.65 2.17 -8.96
CA ASN A 201 0.12 3.37 -8.34
C ASN A 201 0.37 4.62 -9.20
N VAL A 202 1.53 4.75 -9.86
CA VAL A 202 1.81 5.81 -10.82
C VAL A 202 0.87 5.72 -12.02
N PHE A 203 0.66 4.52 -12.57
CA PHE A 203 -0.29 4.29 -13.66
C PHE A 203 -1.69 4.82 -13.29
N ARG A 204 -2.20 4.44 -12.12
CA ARG A 204 -3.51 4.89 -11.63
C ARG A 204 -3.56 6.41 -11.43
N TYR A 205 -2.52 6.98 -10.81
CA TYR A 205 -2.43 8.42 -10.55
C TYR A 205 -2.44 9.28 -11.82
N VAL A 206 -1.66 8.89 -12.82
CA VAL A 206 -1.55 9.60 -14.11
C VAL A 206 -2.84 9.46 -14.91
N ASN A 207 -3.46 8.27 -14.94
CA ASN A 207 -4.72 8.09 -15.66
C ASN A 207 -5.89 8.85 -15.01
N ILE A 208 -5.92 8.99 -13.67
CA ILE A 208 -6.89 9.86 -13.00
C ILE A 208 -6.67 11.32 -13.42
N ALA A 209 -5.43 11.80 -13.46
CA ALA A 209 -5.13 13.16 -13.93
C ALA A 209 -5.57 13.37 -15.38
N LEU A 210 -5.32 12.40 -16.26
CA LEU A 210 -5.73 12.47 -17.67
C LEU A 210 -7.26 12.64 -17.80
N VAL A 211 -8.05 11.81 -17.12
CA VAL A 211 -9.52 11.93 -17.22
C VAL A 211 -10.03 13.16 -16.50
N ASN A 212 -9.38 13.66 -15.46
CA ASN A 212 -9.70 14.92 -14.82
C ASN A 212 -9.49 16.11 -15.77
N GLU A 213 -8.36 16.18 -16.46
CA GLU A 213 -8.06 17.23 -17.43
C GLU A 213 -9.03 17.18 -18.62
N LEU A 214 -9.28 15.98 -19.16
CA LEU A 214 -10.23 15.79 -20.25
C LEU A 214 -11.68 16.13 -19.84
N ALA A 215 -12.09 15.89 -18.61
CA ALA A 215 -13.39 16.29 -18.12
C ALA A 215 -13.59 17.81 -18.17
N VAL A 216 -12.57 18.58 -17.79
CA VAL A 216 -12.60 20.05 -17.89
C VAL A 216 -12.74 20.49 -19.35
N LEU A 217 -11.99 19.88 -20.26
CA LEU A 217 -12.11 20.17 -21.70
C LEU A 217 -13.50 19.86 -22.24
N HIS A 218 -14.06 18.69 -21.95
CA HIS A 218 -15.37 18.27 -22.47
C HIS A 218 -16.52 19.10 -21.89
N GLU A 219 -16.37 19.61 -20.66
CA GLU A 219 -17.32 20.61 -20.14
C GLU A 219 -17.36 21.88 -21.01
N ILE A 220 -16.22 22.37 -21.48
CA ILE A 220 -16.12 23.52 -22.39
C ILE A 220 -16.73 23.20 -23.76
N LEU A 221 -16.50 21.97 -24.24
CA LEU A 221 -17.02 21.49 -25.54
C LEU A 221 -18.54 21.14 -25.50
N GLY A 222 -19.15 21.07 -24.32
CA GLY A 222 -20.55 20.67 -24.17
C GLY A 222 -20.80 19.18 -24.44
N VAL A 223 -19.80 18.34 -24.27
CA VAL A 223 -19.87 16.88 -24.50
C VAL A 223 -20.00 16.16 -23.16
N ASP A 224 -20.90 15.17 -23.08
CA ASP A 224 -20.99 14.29 -21.91
C ASP A 224 -19.77 13.33 -21.88
N PHE A 225 -18.83 13.68 -21.03
CA PHE A 225 -17.59 12.90 -20.94
C PHE A 225 -17.76 11.56 -20.22
N ILE A 226 -18.76 11.43 -19.34
CA ILE A 226 -19.06 10.13 -18.69
C ILE A 226 -19.58 9.14 -19.73
N GLU A 227 -20.53 9.57 -20.58
CA GLU A 227 -21.03 8.75 -21.69
C GLU A 227 -19.88 8.35 -22.64
N ALA A 228 -18.97 9.27 -22.93
CA ALA A 228 -17.80 8.98 -23.78
C ALA A 228 -16.85 7.94 -23.13
N ILE A 229 -16.62 8.00 -21.81
CA ILE A 229 -15.83 6.99 -21.08
C ILE A 229 -16.52 5.62 -21.15
N ASP A 230 -17.83 5.57 -20.89
CA ASP A 230 -18.61 4.32 -20.91
C ASP A 230 -18.61 3.68 -22.31
N ALA A 231 -18.76 4.49 -23.34
CA ALA A 231 -18.64 4.04 -24.73
C ALA A 231 -17.22 3.52 -25.04
N ALA A 232 -16.18 4.22 -24.61
CA ALA A 232 -14.79 3.79 -24.81
C ALA A 232 -14.46 2.50 -24.04
N ALA A 233 -15.08 2.27 -22.87
CA ALA A 233 -14.91 1.07 -22.06
C ALA A 233 -15.44 -0.21 -22.73
N THR A 234 -16.27 -0.10 -23.76
CA THR A 234 -16.74 -1.24 -24.59
C THR A 234 -15.61 -1.85 -25.42
N LYS A 235 -14.51 -1.11 -25.63
CA LYS A 235 -13.35 -1.62 -26.35
C LYS A 235 -12.58 -2.62 -25.49
N PRO A 236 -12.40 -3.87 -25.94
CA PRO A 236 -11.87 -4.95 -25.09
C PRO A 236 -10.35 -4.90 -24.87
N PHE A 237 -9.63 -3.93 -25.45
CA PHE A 237 -8.18 -3.77 -25.33
C PHE A 237 -7.75 -2.31 -25.44
N GLY A 238 -6.60 -1.97 -24.83
CA GLY A 238 -5.95 -0.66 -24.97
C GLY A 238 -6.68 0.51 -24.32
N PHE A 239 -7.74 0.26 -23.53
CA PHE A 239 -8.45 1.23 -22.72
C PHE A 239 -8.82 0.61 -21.37
N MET A 240 -8.58 1.35 -20.31
CA MET A 240 -9.04 1.03 -18.96
C MET A 240 -9.79 2.25 -18.44
N ALA A 241 -11.08 2.09 -18.15
CA ALA A 241 -11.93 3.19 -17.70
C ALA A 241 -11.44 3.76 -16.36
N HIS A 242 -11.27 5.09 -16.35
CA HIS A 242 -11.10 5.91 -15.16
C HIS A 242 -12.14 7.02 -15.23
N TYR A 243 -12.66 7.40 -14.08
CA TYR A 243 -13.70 8.44 -14.01
C TYR A 243 -13.16 9.70 -13.32
N PRO A 244 -13.54 10.90 -13.81
CA PRO A 244 -13.09 12.14 -13.21
C PRO A 244 -13.73 12.36 -11.83
N GLY A 245 -13.03 13.11 -10.99
CA GLY A 245 -13.48 13.44 -9.65
C GLY A 245 -12.87 14.75 -9.14
N PRO A 246 -13.17 15.15 -7.89
CA PRO A 246 -12.65 16.40 -7.30
C PRO A 246 -11.17 16.34 -6.92
N GLY A 247 -10.40 15.45 -7.50
CA GLY A 247 -8.99 15.17 -7.23
C GLY A 247 -8.76 13.70 -6.96
N VAL A 248 -7.62 13.38 -6.35
CA VAL A 248 -7.27 12.00 -5.98
C VAL A 248 -7.44 11.82 -4.48
N GLY A 249 -8.34 10.92 -4.10
CA GLY A 249 -8.58 10.54 -2.72
C GLY A 249 -7.83 9.27 -2.31
N GLY A 250 -8.06 8.86 -1.07
CA GLY A 250 -7.47 7.65 -0.49
C GLY A 250 -6.11 7.86 0.13
N HIS A 251 -5.55 6.77 0.66
CA HIS A 251 -4.31 6.81 1.43
C HIS A 251 -3.05 6.57 0.58
N CYS A 252 -3.12 5.69 -0.42
CA CYS A 252 -1.96 5.23 -1.18
C CYS A 252 -1.71 6.07 -2.45
N ILE A 253 -2.74 6.22 -3.30
CA ILE A 253 -2.58 6.84 -4.63
C ILE A 253 -2.05 8.28 -4.57
N PRO A 254 -2.45 9.15 -3.60
CA PRO A 254 -1.91 10.51 -3.50
C PRO A 254 -0.47 10.57 -2.97
N LYS A 255 0.11 9.46 -2.47
CA LYS A 255 1.42 9.45 -1.80
C LYS A 255 2.47 8.60 -2.50
N ASP A 256 2.12 7.39 -2.92
CA ASP A 256 3.08 6.42 -3.42
C ASP A 256 3.84 6.89 -4.68
N PRO A 257 3.25 7.64 -5.64
CA PRO A 257 4.01 8.19 -6.77
C PRO A 257 5.21 9.05 -6.34
N PHE A 258 5.11 9.74 -5.20
CA PHE A 258 6.18 10.62 -4.70
C PHE A 258 7.39 9.85 -4.16
N TYR A 259 7.22 8.58 -3.79
CA TYR A 259 8.36 7.69 -3.55
C TYR A 259 9.24 7.52 -4.78
N LEU A 260 8.61 7.36 -5.95
CA LEU A 260 9.35 7.25 -7.20
C LEU A 260 9.92 8.59 -7.64
N VAL A 261 9.22 9.71 -7.39
CA VAL A 261 9.74 11.08 -7.63
C VAL A 261 11.00 11.32 -6.82
N TYR A 262 11.02 10.94 -5.54
CA TYR A 262 12.18 11.04 -4.66
C TYR A 262 13.37 10.26 -5.25
N LYS A 263 13.17 8.98 -5.59
CA LYS A 263 14.25 8.13 -6.14
C LYS A 263 14.74 8.62 -7.51
N ALA A 264 13.84 9.11 -8.35
CA ALA A 264 14.18 9.69 -9.65
C ALA A 264 15.02 10.97 -9.49
N LYS A 265 14.71 11.81 -8.50
CA LYS A 265 15.49 13.01 -8.16
C LYS A 265 16.91 12.63 -7.73
N GLU A 266 17.08 11.59 -6.89
CA GLU A 266 18.41 11.06 -6.54
C GLU A 266 19.19 10.59 -7.78
N ALA A 267 18.49 9.98 -8.75
CA ALA A 267 19.07 9.53 -10.02
C ALA A 267 19.27 10.66 -11.05
N GLY A 268 18.92 11.92 -10.72
CA GLY A 268 19.03 13.04 -11.66
C GLY A 268 18.00 13.01 -12.79
N PHE A 269 16.92 12.24 -12.66
CA PHE A 269 15.89 12.06 -13.70
C PHE A 269 14.55 12.69 -13.29
N PRO A 270 14.01 13.71 -14.01
CA PRO A 270 12.74 14.31 -13.69
C PRO A 270 11.56 13.45 -14.17
N LEU A 271 10.64 13.08 -13.27
CA LEU A 271 9.39 12.39 -13.61
C LEU A 271 8.31 13.39 -14.05
N ARG A 272 8.40 13.87 -15.29
CA ARG A 272 7.52 14.92 -15.84
C ARG A 272 6.04 14.55 -15.81
N MET A 273 5.68 13.31 -16.17
CA MET A 273 4.28 12.84 -16.19
C MET A 273 3.65 12.88 -14.79
N VAL A 274 4.40 12.48 -13.77
CA VAL A 274 3.90 12.51 -12.38
C VAL A 274 3.72 13.94 -11.90
N SER A 275 4.67 14.84 -12.20
CA SER A 275 4.57 16.27 -11.82
C SER A 275 3.41 16.98 -12.53
N THR A 276 3.15 16.66 -13.80
CA THR A 276 2.00 17.20 -14.53
C THR A 276 0.70 16.66 -13.93
N ALA A 277 0.63 15.35 -13.66
CA ALA A 277 -0.52 14.73 -13.03
C ALA A 277 -0.82 15.33 -11.64
N GLU A 278 0.21 15.65 -10.87
CA GLU A 278 0.07 16.34 -9.58
C GLU A 278 -0.59 17.71 -9.76
N ALA A 279 -0.11 18.53 -10.69
CA ALA A 279 -0.68 19.86 -10.94
C ALA A 279 -2.16 19.77 -11.35
N VAL A 280 -2.51 18.83 -12.25
CA VAL A 280 -3.90 18.62 -12.68
C VAL A 280 -4.78 18.19 -11.50
N ASN A 281 -4.39 17.12 -10.79
CA ASN A 281 -5.18 16.57 -9.69
C ASN A 281 -5.36 17.57 -8.54
N ASN A 282 -4.33 18.35 -8.21
CA ASN A 282 -4.40 19.40 -7.19
C ASN A 282 -5.26 20.60 -7.62
N GLY A 283 -5.49 20.81 -8.93
CA GLY A 283 -6.38 21.82 -9.45
C GLY A 283 -7.88 21.46 -9.36
N MET A 284 -8.21 20.16 -9.29
CA MET A 284 -9.59 19.68 -9.36
C MET A 284 -10.50 20.11 -8.20
N PRO A 285 -10.04 20.20 -6.93
CA PRO A 285 -10.89 20.74 -5.85
C PRO A 285 -11.36 22.16 -6.14
N LYS A 286 -10.47 23.02 -6.65
CA LYS A 286 -10.82 24.39 -7.04
C LYS A 286 -11.81 24.38 -8.20
N HIS A 287 -11.58 23.58 -9.24
CA HIS A 287 -12.49 23.43 -10.37
C HIS A 287 -13.88 23.00 -9.91
N THR A 288 -14.00 22.04 -9.00
CA THR A 288 -15.27 21.57 -8.42
C THR A 288 -16.03 22.71 -7.73
N VAL A 289 -15.32 23.53 -6.93
CA VAL A 289 -15.91 24.70 -6.27
C VAL A 289 -16.36 25.75 -7.30
N ASP A 290 -15.55 26.03 -8.31
CA ASP A 290 -15.86 27.00 -9.37
C ASP A 290 -17.12 26.57 -10.16
N ARG A 291 -17.28 25.26 -10.45
CA ARG A 291 -18.50 24.67 -11.03
C ARG A 291 -19.72 24.91 -10.14
N LEU A 292 -19.63 24.61 -8.85
CA LEU A 292 -20.71 24.86 -7.89
C LEU A 292 -21.13 26.32 -7.89
N LEU A 293 -20.17 27.24 -7.84
CA LEU A 293 -20.43 28.67 -7.89
C LEU A 293 -21.09 29.09 -9.21
N GLY A 294 -20.71 28.48 -10.33
CA GLY A 294 -21.32 28.67 -11.63
C GLY A 294 -22.80 28.26 -11.66
N VAL A 295 -23.11 27.08 -11.09
CA VAL A 295 -24.51 26.61 -10.96
C VAL A 295 -25.33 27.54 -10.06
N LEU A 296 -24.81 27.96 -8.92
CA LEU A 296 -25.50 28.87 -8.01
C LEU A 296 -25.83 30.22 -8.67
N ARG A 297 -24.93 30.76 -9.49
CA ARG A 297 -25.17 31.98 -10.29
C ARG A 297 -26.29 31.76 -11.30
N LYS A 298 -26.29 30.66 -12.04
CA LYS A 298 -27.37 30.34 -13.03
C LYS A 298 -28.74 30.27 -12.37
N VAL A 299 -28.84 29.71 -11.15
CA VAL A 299 -30.09 29.65 -10.40
C VAL A 299 -30.33 30.87 -9.49
N LYS A 300 -29.58 31.96 -9.69
CA LYS A 300 -29.68 33.22 -8.95
C LYS A 300 -29.64 33.10 -7.43
N LYS A 301 -28.93 32.11 -6.90
CA LYS A 301 -28.68 31.93 -5.46
C LYS A 301 -27.41 32.64 -5.03
N ASN A 302 -27.45 33.32 -3.86
CA ASN A 302 -26.26 33.96 -3.28
C ASN A 302 -25.41 32.91 -2.61
N PRO A 303 -24.13 32.68 -3.04
CA PRO A 303 -23.26 31.69 -2.44
C PRO A 303 -23.01 31.86 -0.93
N ARG A 304 -23.05 33.12 -0.43
CA ARG A 304 -22.88 33.43 0.99
C ARG A 304 -24.07 33.00 1.87
N ARG A 305 -25.23 32.65 1.26
CA ARG A 305 -26.46 32.27 1.96
C ARG A 305 -26.88 30.82 1.69
N VAL A 306 -26.04 30.05 1.01
CA VAL A 306 -26.35 28.67 0.65
C VAL A 306 -25.65 27.74 1.66
N LYS A 307 -26.36 26.73 2.14
CA LYS A 307 -25.78 25.60 2.85
C LYS A 307 -25.42 24.52 1.85
N VAL A 308 -24.20 24.03 1.91
CA VAL A 308 -23.69 22.95 1.07
C VAL A 308 -23.47 21.71 1.95
N ALA A 309 -24.08 20.60 1.58
CA ALA A 309 -23.79 19.31 2.21
C ALA A 309 -22.64 18.65 1.44
N LEU A 310 -21.62 18.21 2.17
CA LEU A 310 -20.56 17.36 1.63
C LEU A 310 -20.87 15.91 2.01
N TRP A 311 -20.87 15.03 1.03
CA TRP A 311 -21.12 13.62 1.21
C TRP A 311 -19.81 12.86 0.99
N GLY A 312 -19.42 12.00 1.95
CA GLY A 312 -18.19 11.19 1.85
C GLY A 312 -16.99 11.79 2.61
N LEU A 313 -17.26 12.46 3.73
CA LEU A 313 -16.24 12.85 4.71
C LEU A 313 -15.92 11.69 5.65
#